data_4ff88145cbe2b51186771451f569d36b
#
_entry.id   4ff88145cbe2b51186771451f569d36b
#
_cell.length_a   1.000
_cell.length_b   1.000
_cell.length_c   1.000
_cell.angle_alpha   90.00
_cell.angle_beta   90.00
_cell.angle_gamma   90.00
#
_symmetry.space_group_name_H-M   'P 1'
#
loop_
_entity.id
_entity.type
_entity.pdbx_description
1 polymer ?
#
loop_
_entity_poly.entity_id
_entity_poly.type
_entity_poly.pdbx_seq_one_letter_code
_entity_poly.pdbx_strand_id
1 'polypeptide(L)'
;MLTQYSVISSYLNPTARKLKDTDLLAQTQILPSSKFSAFYSTKAPSRSFRKRNNKRAKTNNKPILDEARFQQTISQLPSRFINEELCKIITLEDDPLVCLELFNWASQQHRCRHDASTYHVTIKKLGFAKMYQEMDDVVNQLLAVPHIGNEALYNSIIYYFTEARKLTRAVNIFKRMKSSRNLDCRPSIKTYNILLTAMLGRGRNSYINHMYMETMRCLFKQMVDDGIEPDIFSLNSMMKGYVLSLHINDALRVFHQMGVVYKCLPNSFSYDYLVHGLCAQGRTNNAIELFDEMKEKGFVLSNKSFNSLVNALALGGKVEEAVNYLWEMIDKHRSVDIITYKTVLDEICRQGRVGVATSLLKEWQEKDLVDGITYRELLHVLEDDFGNSNDRERFRY
;
A
#
# COMPACT_ATOMS: atom_id res chain seq x y z
N MET A 1 7.12 25.07 29.11
CA MET A 1 6.68 24.45 27.87
C MET A 1 7.11 25.18 26.57
N LEU A 2 8.10 26.04 26.62
CA LEU A 2 8.58 26.81 25.45
C LEU A 2 10.05 26.51 25.09
N THR A 3 10.71 25.59 25.80
CA THR A 3 12.16 25.31 25.65
C THR A 3 12.51 24.04 24.89
N GLN A 4 11.58 23.16 24.59
CA GLN A 4 11.85 21.95 23.81
C GLN A 4 11.67 22.11 22.27
N TYR A 5 10.98 23.16 21.83
CA TYR A 5 10.84 23.48 20.41
C TYR A 5 12.11 24.07 19.77
N SER A 6 13.09 24.49 20.56
CA SER A 6 14.30 25.16 20.05
C SER A 6 15.39 24.19 19.59
N VAL A 7 15.40 22.94 20.06
CA VAL A 7 16.46 21.98 19.74
C VAL A 7 16.24 21.35 18.37
N ILE A 8 15.00 21.09 17.96
CA ILE A 8 14.70 20.53 16.64
C ILE A 8 14.85 21.57 15.52
N SER A 9 14.65 22.86 15.82
CA SER A 9 14.83 23.96 14.87
C SER A 9 16.30 24.21 14.48
N SER A 10 17.28 23.80 15.30
CA SER A 10 18.71 24.03 15.02
C SER A 10 19.30 23.03 13.98
N TYR A 11 18.63 21.93 13.69
CA TYR A 11 19.05 20.98 12.65
C TYR A 11 18.50 21.31 11.25
N LEU A 12 17.63 22.30 11.11
CA LEU A 12 17.10 22.80 9.87
C LEU A 12 17.77 24.12 9.49
N ASN A 13 18.93 24.04 8.83
CA ASN A 13 19.66 25.02 8.03
C ASN A 13 19.48 26.54 8.38
N PRO A 14 20.54 27.27 8.83
CA PRO A 14 20.46 28.63 9.33
C PRO A 14 20.25 29.73 8.28
N THR A 15 19.90 29.43 7.04
CA THR A 15 19.71 30.38 5.94
C THR A 15 18.27 30.55 5.44
N ALA A 16 17.26 30.07 6.16
CA ALA A 16 15.87 30.32 5.81
C ALA A 16 15.43 31.74 6.20
N ARG A 17 15.99 32.76 5.56
CA ARG A 17 15.37 34.07 5.48
C ARG A 17 14.16 34.00 4.56
N LYS A 18 12.96 34.25 5.15
CA LYS A 18 11.72 34.68 4.49
C LYS A 18 11.54 34.17 3.04
N LEU A 19 11.16 32.92 2.90
CA LEU A 19 10.48 32.45 1.69
C LEU A 19 8.98 32.64 1.90
N LYS A 20 8.38 33.45 1.06
CA LYS A 20 6.93 33.63 0.97
C LYS A 20 6.33 32.27 0.57
N ASP A 21 5.14 31.97 1.10
CA ASP A 21 4.38 30.70 0.95
C ASP A 21 4.11 30.22 -0.48
N THR A 22 4.64 30.92 -1.49
CA THR A 22 4.47 30.62 -2.91
C THR A 22 5.59 29.76 -3.53
N ASP A 23 6.75 29.57 -2.88
CA ASP A 23 7.93 28.97 -3.54
C ASP A 23 8.04 27.44 -3.39
N LEU A 24 7.23 26.78 -2.53
CA LEU A 24 7.23 25.32 -2.44
C LEU A 24 6.56 24.65 -3.65
N LEU A 25 5.76 25.41 -4.40
CA LEU A 25 5.06 24.96 -5.61
C LEU A 25 5.83 25.30 -6.91
N ALA A 26 6.80 26.21 -6.85
CA ALA A 26 7.44 26.76 -8.05
C ALA A 26 8.60 25.93 -8.64
N GLN A 27 9.13 24.93 -7.93
CA GLN A 27 10.22 24.10 -8.43
C GLN A 27 9.79 22.79 -9.12
N THR A 28 8.50 22.50 -9.19
CA THR A 28 8.01 21.40 -10.01
C THR A 28 7.61 21.94 -11.39
N GLN A 29 8.51 21.88 -12.35
CA GLN A 29 8.18 22.09 -13.76
C GLN A 29 7.04 21.14 -14.13
N ILE A 30 5.93 21.74 -14.57
CA ILE A 30 4.75 21.03 -15.07
C ILE A 30 5.19 20.19 -16.27
N LEU A 31 5.21 18.87 -16.10
CA LEU A 31 5.37 17.98 -17.24
C LEU A 31 4.09 18.09 -18.09
N PRO A 32 4.20 18.36 -19.41
CA PRO A 32 3.05 18.43 -20.30
C PRO A 32 2.25 17.14 -20.25
N SER A 33 0.94 17.22 -20.44
CA SER A 33 0.00 16.08 -20.43
C SER A 33 0.40 14.93 -21.37
N SER A 34 1.24 15.17 -22.36
CA SER A 34 1.82 14.17 -23.27
C SER A 34 2.78 13.19 -22.59
N LYS A 35 3.39 13.54 -21.44
CA LYS A 35 4.30 12.65 -20.72
C LYS A 35 3.57 11.62 -19.83
N PHE A 36 2.31 11.85 -19.50
CA PHE A 36 1.53 10.90 -18.73
C PHE A 36 1.28 9.58 -19.47
N SER A 37 1.21 9.60 -20.81
CA SER A 37 1.04 8.38 -21.61
C SER A 37 2.34 7.62 -21.87
N ALA A 38 3.50 8.30 -21.79
CA ALA A 38 4.80 7.69 -22.08
C ALA A 38 5.32 6.79 -20.93
N PHE A 39 4.85 7.01 -19.70
CA PHE A 39 5.30 6.24 -18.54
C PHE A 39 4.75 4.80 -18.46
N TYR A 40 3.74 4.48 -19.25
CA TYR A 40 3.08 3.16 -19.22
C TYR A 40 3.46 2.24 -20.38
N SER A 41 4.34 2.69 -21.28
CA SER A 41 4.92 1.84 -22.31
C SER A 41 6.15 1.10 -21.76
N THR A 42 5.93 0.15 -20.86
CA THR A 42 6.97 -0.82 -20.51
C THR A 42 7.15 -1.75 -21.71
N LYS A 43 8.31 -1.67 -22.38
CA LYS A 43 8.75 -2.67 -23.36
C LYS A 43 8.60 -4.06 -22.74
N ALA A 44 7.92 -4.95 -23.44
CA ALA A 44 7.77 -6.33 -23.02
C ALA A 44 9.14 -6.94 -22.72
N PRO A 45 9.29 -7.75 -21.65
CA PRO A 45 10.56 -8.41 -21.34
C PRO A 45 11.00 -9.27 -22.50
N SER A 46 12.32 -9.28 -22.75
CA SER A 46 12.95 -9.99 -23.86
C SER A 46 12.56 -11.47 -23.93
N ARG A 47 12.55 -12.03 -25.12
CA ARG A 47 12.12 -13.43 -25.44
C ARG A 47 12.77 -14.53 -24.58
N SER A 48 13.86 -14.28 -23.89
CA SER A 48 14.56 -15.28 -23.08
C SER A 48 13.86 -15.64 -21.76
N PHE A 49 13.05 -14.74 -21.19
CA PHE A 49 12.29 -14.99 -19.94
C PHE A 49 10.97 -15.76 -20.17
N ARG A 50 10.49 -15.83 -21.41
CA ARG A 50 9.23 -16.52 -21.73
C ARG A 50 9.30 -18.05 -21.72
N LYS A 51 10.50 -18.63 -21.78
CA LYS A 51 10.65 -20.11 -21.96
C LYS A 51 10.49 -20.93 -20.68
N ARG A 52 10.50 -20.35 -19.47
CA ARG A 52 10.45 -21.12 -18.21
C ARG A 52 9.08 -21.21 -17.53
N ASN A 53 8.11 -20.39 -17.90
CA ASN A 53 6.78 -20.38 -17.26
C ASN A 53 5.64 -21.01 -18.09
N ASN A 54 5.93 -21.66 -19.22
CA ASN A 54 4.92 -22.21 -20.14
C ASN A 54 4.63 -23.70 -19.92
N LYS A 55 4.76 -24.25 -18.71
CA LYS A 55 4.36 -25.62 -18.40
C LYS A 55 3.26 -25.73 -17.34
N ARG A 56 2.36 -24.77 -17.25
CA ARG A 56 0.99 -25.02 -16.77
C ARG A 56 0.06 -24.65 -17.91
N ALA A 57 -0.36 -25.64 -18.68
CA ALA A 57 -1.48 -25.53 -19.58
C ALA A 57 -2.67 -24.99 -18.77
N LYS A 58 -2.97 -23.69 -18.91
CA LYS A 58 -4.27 -23.16 -18.54
C LYS A 58 -5.23 -23.81 -19.54
N THR A 59 -5.95 -24.83 -19.10
CA THR A 59 -7.21 -25.18 -19.73
C THR A 59 -8.04 -23.89 -19.75
N ASN A 60 -8.21 -23.33 -20.94
CA ASN A 60 -9.11 -22.21 -21.22
C ASN A 60 -10.56 -22.73 -21.14
N ASN A 61 -10.98 -23.23 -19.99
CA ASN A 61 -12.39 -23.35 -19.70
C ASN A 61 -12.87 -21.93 -19.39
N LYS A 62 -13.39 -21.21 -20.41
CA LYS A 62 -14.26 -20.08 -20.14
C LYS A 62 -15.35 -20.60 -19.20
N PRO A 63 -15.61 -19.91 -18.10
CA PRO A 63 -16.70 -20.29 -17.22
C PRO A 63 -17.98 -20.33 -18.05
N ILE A 64 -18.72 -21.44 -17.94
CA ILE A 64 -19.94 -21.69 -18.71
C ILE A 64 -21.09 -21.11 -17.90
N LEU A 65 -21.97 -20.37 -18.58
CA LEU A 65 -23.19 -19.82 -17.97
C LEU A 65 -24.09 -20.98 -17.49
N ASP A 66 -24.56 -20.90 -16.26
CA ASP A 66 -25.63 -21.77 -15.74
C ASP A 66 -26.99 -21.28 -16.27
N GLU A 67 -27.42 -21.84 -17.38
CA GLU A 67 -28.65 -21.45 -18.05
C GLU A 67 -29.90 -21.69 -17.18
N ALA A 68 -29.92 -22.79 -16.39
CA ALA A 68 -31.04 -23.08 -15.51
C ALA A 68 -31.18 -22.02 -14.42
N ARG A 69 -30.05 -21.62 -13.81
CA ARG A 69 -29.99 -20.56 -12.80
C ARG A 69 -30.36 -19.20 -13.39
N PHE A 70 -29.92 -18.92 -14.60
CA PHE A 70 -30.27 -17.70 -15.32
C PHE A 70 -31.79 -17.61 -15.56
N GLN A 71 -32.43 -18.67 -16.07
CA GLN A 71 -33.87 -18.70 -16.28
C GLN A 71 -34.66 -18.61 -14.96
N GLN A 72 -34.19 -19.27 -13.92
CA GLN A 72 -34.78 -19.14 -12.58
C GLN A 72 -34.69 -17.71 -12.08
N THR A 73 -33.59 -17.02 -12.28
CA THR A 73 -33.40 -15.64 -11.82
C THR A 73 -34.25 -14.65 -12.62
N ILE A 74 -34.40 -14.84 -13.93
CA ILE A 74 -35.36 -14.07 -14.76
C ILE A 74 -36.79 -14.25 -14.27
N SER A 75 -37.19 -15.46 -13.89
CA SER A 75 -38.57 -15.70 -13.41
C SER A 75 -38.95 -14.96 -12.12
N GLN A 76 -37.96 -14.46 -11.37
CA GLN A 76 -38.15 -13.62 -10.20
C GLN A 76 -38.46 -12.15 -10.55
N LEU A 77 -38.17 -11.74 -11.79
CA LEU A 77 -38.49 -10.39 -12.25
C LEU A 77 -39.95 -10.30 -12.70
N PRO A 78 -40.66 -9.24 -12.29
CA PRO A 78 -41.98 -9.00 -12.86
C PRO A 78 -41.91 -8.75 -14.38
N SER A 79 -42.98 -9.04 -15.10
CA SER A 79 -43.04 -8.81 -16.56
C SER A 79 -42.81 -7.33 -16.96
N ARG A 80 -42.96 -6.41 -16.02
CA ARG A 80 -42.61 -4.98 -16.12
C ARG A 80 -41.77 -4.60 -14.92
N PHE A 81 -40.47 -4.86 -14.97
CA PHE A 81 -39.53 -4.49 -13.91
C PHE A 81 -38.95 -3.11 -14.12
N ILE A 82 -38.55 -2.50 -13.00
CA ILE A 82 -37.79 -1.24 -12.95
C ILE A 82 -36.32 -1.53 -12.61
N ASN A 83 -35.46 -0.51 -12.84
CA ASN A 83 -33.99 -0.67 -12.58
C ASN A 83 -33.69 -1.04 -11.12
N GLU A 84 -34.47 -0.58 -10.15
CA GLU A 84 -34.28 -0.93 -8.75
C GLU A 84 -34.50 -2.43 -8.46
N GLU A 85 -35.50 -3.04 -9.12
CA GLU A 85 -35.79 -4.47 -8.97
C GLU A 85 -34.68 -5.31 -9.64
N LEU A 86 -34.22 -4.89 -10.82
CA LEU A 86 -33.06 -5.51 -11.48
C LEU A 86 -31.80 -5.40 -10.61
N CYS A 87 -31.53 -4.25 -9.99
CA CYS A 87 -30.40 -4.05 -9.08
C CYS A 87 -30.49 -4.98 -7.86
N LYS A 88 -31.69 -5.15 -7.28
CA LYS A 88 -31.89 -6.08 -6.15
C LYS A 88 -31.54 -7.51 -6.53
N ILE A 89 -32.02 -7.99 -7.68
CA ILE A 89 -31.75 -9.34 -8.15
C ILE A 89 -30.27 -9.53 -8.46
N ILE A 90 -29.62 -8.62 -9.20
CA ILE A 90 -28.17 -8.69 -9.46
C ILE A 90 -27.38 -8.67 -8.14
N THR A 91 -27.86 -7.94 -7.11
CA THR A 91 -27.18 -7.91 -5.80
C THR A 91 -27.30 -9.23 -5.04
N LEU A 92 -28.41 -9.91 -5.14
CA LEU A 92 -28.67 -11.20 -4.47
C LEU A 92 -28.02 -12.38 -5.21
N GLU A 93 -27.85 -12.27 -6.53
CA GLU A 93 -27.25 -13.32 -7.34
C GLU A 93 -25.75 -13.43 -7.06
N ASP A 94 -25.25 -14.66 -6.83
CA ASP A 94 -23.85 -14.91 -6.49
C ASP A 94 -22.99 -15.19 -7.74
N ASP A 95 -23.58 -15.76 -8.79
CA ASP A 95 -22.83 -16.06 -10.00
C ASP A 95 -22.64 -14.80 -10.87
N PRO A 96 -21.39 -14.33 -11.04
CA PRO A 96 -21.11 -13.11 -11.81
C PRO A 96 -21.44 -13.24 -13.31
N LEU A 97 -21.46 -14.46 -13.89
CA LEU A 97 -21.87 -14.68 -15.27
C LEU A 97 -23.38 -14.52 -15.43
N VAL A 98 -24.15 -15.04 -14.49
CA VAL A 98 -25.61 -14.84 -14.46
C VAL A 98 -25.91 -13.35 -14.27
N CYS A 99 -25.18 -12.65 -13.41
CA CYS A 99 -25.31 -11.19 -13.25
C CYS A 99 -25.04 -10.42 -14.54
N LEU A 100 -23.99 -10.78 -15.28
CA LEU A 100 -23.65 -10.16 -16.56
C LEU A 100 -24.72 -10.44 -17.61
N GLU A 101 -25.20 -11.67 -17.69
CA GLU A 101 -26.21 -12.05 -18.68
C GLU A 101 -27.55 -11.42 -18.37
N LEU A 102 -27.94 -11.30 -17.11
CA LEU A 102 -29.10 -10.52 -16.67
C LEU A 102 -29.02 -9.06 -17.09
N PHE A 103 -27.85 -8.44 -16.94
CA PHE A 103 -27.60 -7.08 -17.38
C PHE A 103 -27.74 -6.97 -18.90
N ASN A 104 -27.13 -7.89 -19.68
CA ASN A 104 -27.22 -7.91 -21.14
C ASN A 104 -28.66 -8.16 -21.62
N TRP A 105 -29.36 -9.14 -21.02
CA TRP A 105 -30.75 -9.46 -21.33
C TRP A 105 -31.69 -8.26 -21.06
N ALA A 106 -31.50 -7.58 -19.92
CA ALA A 106 -32.29 -6.42 -19.57
C ALA A 106 -32.10 -5.27 -20.57
N SER A 107 -30.90 -5.09 -21.13
CA SER A 107 -30.64 -4.07 -22.18
C SER A 107 -31.40 -4.31 -23.47
N GLN A 108 -31.81 -5.56 -23.76
CA GLN A 108 -32.59 -5.94 -24.94
C GLN A 108 -34.08 -5.72 -24.74
N GLN A 109 -34.54 -5.51 -23.51
CA GLN A 109 -35.96 -5.26 -23.23
C GLN A 109 -36.36 -3.85 -23.67
N HIS A 110 -37.43 -3.73 -24.42
CA HIS A 110 -37.87 -2.50 -25.11
C HIS A 110 -38.05 -1.28 -24.21
N ARG A 111 -38.20 -1.45 -22.91
CA ARG A 111 -38.47 -0.40 -21.91
C ARG A 111 -37.40 -0.25 -20.84
N CYS A 112 -36.39 -1.09 -20.83
CA CYS A 112 -35.33 -1.03 -19.86
C CYS A 112 -34.14 -0.23 -20.43
N ARG A 113 -33.81 0.88 -19.79
CA ARG A 113 -32.56 1.60 -20.04
C ARG A 113 -31.77 1.59 -18.74
N HIS A 114 -30.56 1.05 -18.80
CA HIS A 114 -29.68 1.04 -17.65
C HIS A 114 -29.37 2.45 -17.16
N ASP A 115 -29.41 2.62 -15.87
CA ASP A 115 -29.01 3.83 -15.14
C ASP A 115 -27.66 3.65 -14.44
N ALA A 116 -27.20 4.67 -13.74
CA ALA A 116 -25.95 4.61 -12.97
C ALA A 116 -25.93 3.48 -11.93
N SER A 117 -27.09 3.13 -11.36
CA SER A 117 -27.22 2.10 -10.33
C SER A 117 -27.03 0.69 -10.89
N THR A 118 -27.66 0.39 -12.03
CA THR A 118 -27.52 -0.92 -12.70
C THR A 118 -26.09 -1.16 -13.17
N TYR A 119 -25.45 -0.15 -13.79
CA TYR A 119 -24.03 -0.22 -14.12
C TYR A 119 -23.16 -0.43 -12.86
N HIS A 120 -23.44 0.30 -11.78
CA HIS A 120 -22.62 0.24 -10.56
C HIS A 120 -22.67 -1.15 -9.93
N VAL A 121 -23.87 -1.74 -9.78
CA VAL A 121 -24.02 -3.06 -9.16
C VAL A 121 -23.33 -4.14 -10.02
N THR A 122 -23.54 -4.11 -11.34
CA THR A 122 -22.93 -5.07 -12.27
C THR A 122 -21.41 -4.97 -12.27
N ILE A 123 -20.85 -3.76 -12.36
CA ILE A 123 -19.40 -3.53 -12.31
C ILE A 123 -18.81 -3.99 -10.98
N LYS A 124 -19.51 -3.78 -9.85
CA LYS A 124 -19.07 -4.27 -8.54
C LYS A 124 -19.03 -5.80 -8.49
N LYS A 125 -20.04 -6.49 -9.00
CA LYS A 125 -20.10 -7.97 -9.03
C LYS A 125 -18.96 -8.53 -9.88
N LEU A 126 -18.78 -8.03 -11.10
CA LEU A 126 -17.71 -8.46 -12.01
C LEU A 126 -16.32 -8.15 -11.45
N GLY A 127 -16.15 -6.95 -10.88
CA GLY A 127 -14.88 -6.52 -10.26
C GLY A 127 -14.50 -7.38 -9.06
N PHE A 128 -15.46 -7.69 -8.18
CA PHE A 128 -15.26 -8.56 -7.03
C PHE A 128 -14.88 -9.99 -7.46
N ALA A 129 -15.54 -10.51 -8.51
CA ALA A 129 -15.22 -11.79 -9.10
C ALA A 129 -13.93 -11.80 -9.93
N LYS A 130 -13.23 -10.66 -10.04
CA LYS A 130 -12.01 -10.46 -10.85
C LYS A 130 -12.20 -10.73 -12.35
N MET A 131 -13.41 -10.64 -12.84
CA MET A 131 -13.79 -10.73 -14.28
C MET A 131 -13.53 -9.37 -14.95
N TYR A 132 -12.25 -8.98 -15.02
CA TYR A 132 -11.87 -7.63 -15.42
C TYR A 132 -12.02 -7.35 -16.91
N GLN A 133 -12.13 -8.38 -17.76
CA GLN A 133 -12.37 -8.21 -19.19
C GLN A 133 -13.83 -7.87 -19.43
N GLU A 134 -14.72 -8.67 -18.89
CA GLU A 134 -16.17 -8.49 -18.96
C GLU A 134 -16.58 -7.18 -18.30
N MET A 135 -15.95 -6.82 -17.16
CA MET A 135 -16.13 -5.53 -16.52
C MET A 135 -15.72 -4.39 -17.45
N ASP A 136 -14.59 -4.51 -18.18
CA ASP A 136 -14.12 -3.47 -19.10
C ASP A 136 -15.10 -3.26 -20.26
N ASP A 137 -15.73 -4.34 -20.74
CA ASP A 137 -16.76 -4.27 -21.78
C ASP A 137 -18.02 -3.53 -21.30
N VAL A 138 -18.48 -3.80 -20.05
CA VAL A 138 -19.59 -3.06 -19.42
C VAL A 138 -19.21 -1.59 -19.20
N VAL A 139 -17.97 -1.31 -18.81
CA VAL A 139 -17.47 0.07 -18.69
C VAL A 139 -17.45 0.78 -20.04
N ASN A 140 -17.08 0.10 -21.14
CA ASN A 140 -17.11 0.69 -22.47
C ASN A 140 -18.55 1.03 -22.90
N GLN A 141 -19.54 0.19 -22.58
CA GLN A 141 -20.96 0.48 -22.80
C GLN A 141 -21.40 1.73 -22.00
N LEU A 142 -21.05 1.79 -20.71
CA LEU A 142 -21.33 2.98 -19.87
C LEU A 142 -20.74 4.25 -20.48
N LEU A 143 -19.50 4.20 -20.95
CA LEU A 143 -18.80 5.36 -21.50
C LEU A 143 -19.39 5.84 -22.83
N ALA A 144 -20.11 4.99 -23.56
CA ALA A 144 -20.82 5.34 -24.79
C ALA A 144 -22.13 6.10 -24.52
N VAL A 145 -22.71 5.98 -23.31
CA VAL A 145 -23.94 6.67 -22.95
C VAL A 145 -23.62 8.01 -22.31
N PRO A 146 -24.10 9.14 -22.87
CA PRO A 146 -23.86 10.46 -22.30
C PRO A 146 -24.64 10.63 -20.98
N HIS A 147 -24.07 11.40 -20.08
CA HIS A 147 -24.70 11.84 -18.82
C HIS A 147 -25.06 10.75 -17.80
N ILE A 148 -24.73 9.50 -18.03
CA ILE A 148 -24.86 8.43 -17.04
C ILE A 148 -23.56 8.32 -16.28
N GLY A 149 -23.62 8.57 -14.97
CA GLY A 149 -22.49 8.39 -14.08
C GLY A 149 -22.58 9.30 -12.86
N ASN A 150 -21.97 8.84 -11.80
CA ASN A 150 -21.73 9.60 -10.59
C ASN A 150 -20.35 9.23 -10.01
N GLU A 151 -19.90 9.97 -9.02
CA GLU A 151 -18.61 9.76 -8.38
C GLU A 151 -18.46 8.32 -7.86
N ALA A 152 -19.47 7.78 -7.19
CA ALA A 152 -19.41 6.44 -6.58
C ALA A 152 -19.18 5.33 -7.63
N LEU A 153 -19.84 5.42 -8.77
CA LEU A 153 -19.66 4.49 -9.89
C LEU A 153 -18.25 4.61 -10.47
N TYR A 154 -17.79 5.81 -10.77
CA TYR A 154 -16.44 6.02 -11.32
C TYR A 154 -15.35 5.61 -10.33
N ASN A 155 -15.52 5.86 -9.03
CA ASN A 155 -14.58 5.41 -7.99
C ASN A 155 -14.50 3.88 -7.95
N SER A 156 -15.62 3.17 -8.09
CA SER A 156 -15.63 1.70 -8.16
C SER A 156 -14.88 1.20 -9.40
N ILE A 157 -15.09 1.83 -10.56
CA ILE A 157 -14.38 1.49 -11.80
C ILE A 157 -12.87 1.70 -11.64
N ILE A 158 -12.46 2.88 -11.12
CA ILE A 158 -11.05 3.19 -10.87
C ILE A 158 -10.44 2.17 -9.92
N TYR A 159 -11.12 1.85 -8.82
CA TYR A 159 -10.66 0.87 -7.84
C TYR A 159 -10.40 -0.49 -8.48
N TYR A 160 -11.37 -1.06 -9.21
CA TYR A 160 -11.18 -2.38 -9.84
C TYR A 160 -10.14 -2.38 -10.97
N PHE A 161 -10.01 -1.29 -11.74
CA PHE A 161 -8.92 -1.18 -12.70
C PHE A 161 -7.56 -1.09 -12.02
N THR A 162 -7.46 -0.45 -10.85
CA THR A 162 -6.21 -0.45 -10.09
C THR A 162 -5.88 -1.82 -9.53
N GLU A 163 -6.87 -2.59 -9.04
CA GLU A 163 -6.70 -3.99 -8.62
C GLU A 163 -6.28 -4.89 -9.79
N ALA A 164 -6.88 -4.69 -10.96
CA ALA A 164 -6.53 -5.38 -12.21
C ALA A 164 -5.16 -4.98 -12.78
N ARG A 165 -4.46 -4.03 -12.15
CA ARG A 165 -3.20 -3.41 -12.63
C ARG A 165 -3.34 -2.72 -13.99
N LYS A 166 -4.55 -2.33 -14.39
CA LYS A 166 -4.86 -1.57 -15.60
C LYS A 166 -4.81 -0.05 -15.31
N LEU A 167 -3.68 0.46 -14.81
CA LEU A 167 -3.55 1.86 -14.36
C LEU A 167 -3.89 2.89 -15.43
N THR A 168 -3.54 2.63 -16.68
CA THR A 168 -3.89 3.52 -17.81
C THR A 168 -5.40 3.70 -17.94
N ARG A 169 -6.17 2.60 -17.77
CA ARG A 169 -7.64 2.68 -17.78
C ARG A 169 -8.17 3.50 -16.61
N ALA A 170 -7.64 3.25 -15.40
CA ALA A 170 -8.01 4.02 -14.20
C ALA A 170 -7.77 5.53 -14.39
N VAL A 171 -6.60 5.90 -14.93
CA VAL A 171 -6.27 7.31 -15.23
C VAL A 171 -7.17 7.91 -16.31
N ASN A 172 -7.56 7.15 -17.34
CA ASN A 172 -8.49 7.62 -18.37
C ASN A 172 -9.89 7.91 -17.78
N ILE A 173 -10.38 7.06 -16.88
CA ILE A 173 -11.63 7.30 -16.16
C ILE A 173 -11.51 8.56 -15.27
N PHE A 174 -10.42 8.70 -14.53
CA PHE A 174 -10.16 9.90 -13.72
C PHE A 174 -10.15 11.18 -14.55
N LYS A 175 -9.47 11.18 -15.73
CA LYS A 175 -9.48 12.32 -16.65
C LYS A 175 -10.90 12.65 -17.12
N ARG A 176 -11.73 11.63 -17.40
CA ARG A 176 -13.13 11.82 -17.79
C ARG A 176 -13.94 12.43 -16.66
N MET A 177 -13.74 12.00 -15.41
CA MET A 177 -14.37 12.62 -14.23
C MET A 177 -14.06 14.13 -14.17
N LYS A 178 -12.79 14.49 -14.34
CA LYS A 178 -12.33 15.88 -14.32
C LYS A 178 -12.92 16.72 -15.44
N SER A 179 -13.06 16.17 -16.64
CA SER A 179 -13.63 16.85 -17.80
C SER A 179 -15.15 16.87 -17.81
N SER A 180 -15.81 16.18 -16.88
CA SER A 180 -17.26 16.12 -16.81
C SER A 180 -17.86 17.49 -16.46
N ARG A 181 -18.91 17.87 -17.19
CA ARG A 181 -19.73 19.06 -16.86
C ARG A 181 -20.67 18.79 -15.68
N ASN A 182 -20.99 17.50 -15.42
CA ASN A 182 -21.81 17.11 -14.28
C ASN A 182 -20.97 17.17 -13.01
N LEU A 183 -21.40 17.95 -12.03
CA LEU A 183 -20.75 18.12 -10.72
C LEU A 183 -20.72 16.82 -9.93
N ASP A 184 -21.77 15.97 -10.05
CA ASP A 184 -21.87 14.69 -9.36
C ASP A 184 -20.83 13.66 -9.82
N CYS A 185 -20.16 13.94 -10.94
CA CYS A 185 -19.09 13.08 -11.48
C CYS A 185 -17.70 13.56 -11.09
N ARG A 186 -17.56 14.73 -10.45
CA ARG A 186 -16.24 15.29 -10.15
C ARG A 186 -15.47 14.43 -9.15
N PRO A 187 -14.13 14.33 -9.31
CA PRO A 187 -13.30 13.65 -8.33
C PRO A 187 -13.41 14.29 -6.94
N SER A 188 -13.56 13.47 -5.91
CA SER A 188 -13.47 13.86 -4.50
C SER A 188 -12.17 13.35 -3.87
N ILE A 189 -12.00 13.61 -2.59
CA ILE A 189 -10.91 13.05 -1.77
C ILE A 189 -10.81 11.52 -1.89
N LYS A 190 -11.95 10.82 -2.00
CA LYS A 190 -12.00 9.35 -2.17
C LYS A 190 -11.34 8.91 -3.47
N THR A 191 -11.62 9.62 -4.57
CA THR A 191 -11.02 9.35 -5.88
C THR A 191 -9.50 9.46 -5.83
N TYR A 192 -8.98 10.54 -5.23
CA TYR A 192 -7.54 10.75 -5.08
C TYR A 192 -6.92 9.70 -4.18
N ASN A 193 -7.56 9.34 -3.07
CA ASN A 193 -7.08 8.30 -2.15
C ASN A 193 -6.97 6.93 -2.81
N ILE A 194 -7.92 6.54 -3.67
CA ILE A 194 -7.84 5.30 -4.46
C ILE A 194 -6.61 5.32 -5.38
N LEU A 195 -6.38 6.42 -6.08
CA LEU A 195 -5.26 6.56 -7.01
C LEU A 195 -3.91 6.60 -6.28
N LEU A 196 -3.80 7.33 -5.17
CA LEU A 196 -2.59 7.37 -4.34
C LEU A 196 -2.24 5.97 -3.81
N THR A 197 -3.23 5.25 -3.28
CA THR A 197 -3.05 3.87 -2.80
C THR A 197 -2.61 2.93 -3.91
N ALA A 198 -3.16 3.11 -5.11
CA ALA A 198 -2.82 2.29 -6.27
C ALA A 198 -1.34 2.39 -6.67
N MET A 199 -0.64 3.45 -6.30
CA MET A 199 0.79 3.64 -6.57
C MET A 199 1.69 3.04 -5.47
N LEU A 200 1.14 2.77 -4.27
CA LEU A 200 1.91 2.25 -3.14
C LEU A 200 2.21 0.76 -3.30
N GLY A 201 3.44 0.36 -2.96
CA GLY A 201 3.83 -1.06 -2.88
C GLY A 201 3.88 -1.83 -4.19
N ARG A 202 3.81 -1.15 -5.34
CA ARG A 202 3.84 -1.79 -6.67
C ARG A 202 5.25 -1.96 -7.23
N GLY A 203 6.20 -1.20 -6.74
CA GLY A 203 7.61 -1.28 -7.12
C GLY A 203 8.35 -2.34 -6.31
N ARG A 204 9.10 -3.22 -7.00
CA ARG A 204 10.01 -4.18 -6.35
C ARG A 204 11.40 -3.61 -6.08
N ASN A 205 11.70 -2.43 -6.61
CA ASN A 205 12.96 -1.73 -6.41
C ASN A 205 12.73 -0.23 -6.18
N SER A 206 13.73 0.44 -5.64
CA SER A 206 13.67 1.86 -5.30
C SER A 206 13.46 2.77 -6.52
N TYR A 207 13.98 2.40 -7.70
CA TYR A 207 13.79 3.18 -8.92
C TYR A 207 12.31 3.23 -9.35
N ILE A 208 11.63 2.08 -9.34
CA ILE A 208 10.20 2.01 -9.68
C ILE A 208 9.38 2.76 -8.63
N ASN A 209 9.74 2.65 -7.35
CA ASN A 209 9.08 3.41 -6.28
C ASN A 209 9.29 4.92 -6.45
N HIS A 210 10.47 5.36 -6.88
CA HIS A 210 10.74 6.76 -7.19
C HIS A 210 9.83 7.29 -8.32
N MET A 211 9.66 6.52 -9.39
CA MET A 211 8.76 6.89 -10.51
C MET A 211 7.30 7.00 -10.05
N TYR A 212 6.84 6.07 -9.21
CA TYR A 212 5.50 6.16 -8.62
C TYR A 212 5.38 7.36 -7.68
N MET A 213 6.43 7.69 -6.93
CA MET A 213 6.43 8.85 -6.04
C MET A 213 6.25 10.16 -6.80
N GLU A 214 6.91 10.33 -7.95
CA GLU A 214 6.71 11.51 -8.81
C GLU A 214 5.25 11.60 -9.29
N THR A 215 4.65 10.47 -9.66
CA THR A 215 3.23 10.44 -10.03
C THR A 215 2.33 10.80 -8.84
N MET A 216 2.64 10.31 -7.65
CA MET A 216 1.91 10.65 -6.42
C MET A 216 2.02 12.14 -6.09
N ARG A 217 3.19 12.76 -6.25
CA ARG A 217 3.38 14.21 -6.08
C ARG A 217 2.49 15.00 -7.05
N CYS A 218 2.46 14.60 -8.33
CA CYS A 218 1.60 15.23 -9.32
C CYS A 218 0.11 15.10 -8.96
N LEU A 219 -0.34 13.91 -8.51
CA LEU A 219 -1.72 13.68 -8.08
C LEU A 219 -2.07 14.49 -6.84
N PHE A 220 -1.17 14.52 -5.86
CA PHE A 220 -1.38 15.27 -4.62
C PHE A 220 -1.47 16.77 -4.89
N LYS A 221 -0.55 17.31 -5.70
CA LYS A 221 -0.61 18.71 -6.15
C LYS A 221 -1.94 19.01 -6.84
N GLN A 222 -2.35 18.14 -7.78
CA GLN A 222 -3.60 18.30 -8.50
C GLN A 222 -4.82 18.28 -7.57
N MET A 223 -4.81 17.46 -6.51
CA MET A 223 -5.85 17.42 -5.49
C MET A 223 -5.97 18.77 -4.78
N VAL A 224 -4.85 19.36 -4.37
CA VAL A 224 -4.81 20.66 -3.72
C VAL A 224 -5.23 21.79 -4.68
N ASP A 225 -4.75 21.76 -5.94
CA ASP A 225 -5.13 22.73 -6.98
C ASP A 225 -6.64 22.67 -7.31
N ASP A 226 -7.25 21.49 -7.19
CA ASP A 226 -8.71 21.31 -7.35
C ASP A 226 -9.51 21.78 -6.10
N GLY A 227 -8.84 22.31 -5.07
CA GLY A 227 -9.47 22.81 -3.83
C GLY A 227 -9.91 21.68 -2.88
N ILE A 228 -9.39 20.46 -3.05
CA ILE A 228 -9.72 19.33 -2.19
C ILE A 228 -8.69 19.27 -1.05
N GLU A 229 -9.15 19.43 0.19
CA GLU A 229 -8.30 19.38 1.37
C GLU A 229 -7.77 17.93 1.61
N PRO A 230 -6.44 17.76 1.79
CA PRO A 230 -5.86 16.47 2.14
C PRO A 230 -6.35 15.98 3.49
N ASP A 231 -6.65 14.69 3.60
CA ASP A 231 -6.99 14.00 4.84
C ASP A 231 -5.81 13.19 5.38
N ILE A 232 -5.99 12.60 6.56
CA ILE A 232 -4.97 11.75 7.22
C ILE A 232 -4.54 10.59 6.31
N PHE A 233 -5.46 10.07 5.49
CA PHE A 233 -5.19 8.93 4.62
C PHE A 233 -4.30 9.35 3.43
N SER A 234 -4.60 10.48 2.78
CA SER A 234 -3.78 11.02 1.69
C SER A 234 -2.38 11.40 2.16
N LEU A 235 -2.26 12.06 3.33
CA LEU A 235 -0.97 12.44 3.91
C LEU A 235 -0.14 11.21 4.30
N ASN A 236 -0.75 10.21 4.94
CA ASN A 236 -0.09 8.94 5.25
C ASN A 236 0.33 8.18 3.99
N SER A 237 -0.48 8.24 2.93
CA SER A 237 -0.12 7.65 1.64
C SER A 237 1.12 8.32 1.03
N MET A 238 1.21 9.65 1.09
CA MET A 238 2.39 10.41 0.66
C MET A 238 3.63 10.03 1.48
N MET A 239 3.52 10.03 2.82
CA MET A 239 4.63 9.62 3.70
C MET A 239 5.10 8.19 3.39
N LYS A 240 4.18 7.23 3.26
CA LYS A 240 4.50 5.85 2.88
C LYS A 240 5.21 5.78 1.52
N GLY A 241 4.76 6.55 0.55
CA GLY A 241 5.41 6.65 -0.76
C GLY A 241 6.84 7.17 -0.67
N TYR A 242 7.08 8.22 0.11
CA TYR A 242 8.42 8.75 0.38
C TYR A 242 9.33 7.73 1.10
N VAL A 243 8.81 7.01 2.09
CA VAL A 243 9.56 5.94 2.78
C VAL A 243 9.95 4.83 1.80
N LEU A 244 9.03 4.35 0.97
CA LEU A 244 9.29 3.30 -0.01
C LEU A 244 10.27 3.72 -1.11
N SER A 245 10.36 5.01 -1.41
CA SER A 245 11.32 5.58 -2.37
C SER A 245 12.61 6.08 -1.73
N LEU A 246 12.82 5.81 -0.44
CA LEU A 246 14.00 6.17 0.37
C LEU A 246 14.18 7.70 0.57
N HIS A 247 13.13 8.48 0.46
CA HIS A 247 13.13 9.93 0.67
C HIS A 247 12.59 10.28 2.06
N ILE A 248 13.24 9.77 3.12
CA ILE A 248 12.73 9.91 4.49
C ILE A 248 12.61 11.36 4.96
N ASN A 249 13.48 12.25 4.50
CA ASN A 249 13.41 13.68 4.86
C ASN A 249 12.14 14.35 4.31
N ASP A 250 11.67 13.94 3.13
CA ASP A 250 10.41 14.43 2.59
C ASP A 250 9.21 13.87 3.36
N ALA A 251 9.30 12.61 3.81
CA ALA A 251 8.28 12.02 4.70
C ALA A 251 8.19 12.78 6.04
N LEU A 252 9.34 13.10 6.67
CA LEU A 252 9.40 13.91 7.89
C LEU A 252 8.83 15.32 7.67
N ARG A 253 9.10 15.93 6.50
CA ARG A 253 8.52 17.23 6.15
C ARG A 253 6.99 17.19 6.10
N VAL A 254 6.42 16.18 5.45
CA VAL A 254 4.95 15.99 5.44
C VAL A 254 4.41 15.81 6.85
N PHE A 255 5.06 14.99 7.67
CA PHE A 255 4.66 14.76 9.07
C PHE A 255 4.60 16.05 9.89
N HIS A 256 5.63 16.89 9.82
CA HIS A 256 5.66 18.17 10.53
C HIS A 256 4.62 19.17 9.98
N GLN A 257 4.27 19.07 8.70
CA GLN A 257 3.26 19.93 8.09
C GLN A 257 1.83 19.49 8.40
N MET A 258 1.60 18.24 8.83
CA MET A 258 0.24 17.71 9.06
C MET A 258 -0.60 18.60 9.97
N GLY A 259 -0.11 18.94 11.14
CA GLY A 259 -0.86 19.75 12.10
C GLY A 259 -0.93 21.23 11.74
N VAL A 260 0.14 21.78 11.17
CA VAL A 260 0.29 23.22 10.93
C VAL A 260 -0.37 23.65 9.61
N VAL A 261 -0.12 22.91 8.54
CA VAL A 261 -0.58 23.26 7.18
C VAL A 261 -1.93 22.64 6.88
N TYR A 262 -2.09 21.34 7.17
CA TYR A 262 -3.26 20.57 6.77
C TYR A 262 -4.29 20.39 7.88
N LYS A 263 -4.06 20.94 9.08
CA LYS A 263 -4.95 20.80 10.26
C LYS A 263 -5.31 19.35 10.59
N CYS A 264 -4.42 18.43 10.28
CA CYS A 264 -4.60 17.01 10.40
C CYS A 264 -3.56 16.43 11.35
N LEU A 265 -3.97 15.88 12.48
CA LEU A 265 -3.03 15.35 13.49
C LEU A 265 -2.49 13.97 13.03
N PRO A 266 -1.17 13.72 13.21
CA PRO A 266 -0.59 12.40 13.00
C PRO A 266 -1.25 11.33 13.86
N ASN A 267 -1.38 10.11 13.32
CA ASN A 267 -1.88 8.94 14.02
C ASN A 267 -0.80 7.84 14.12
N SER A 268 -1.13 6.70 14.70
CA SER A 268 -0.19 5.57 14.85
C SER A 268 0.45 5.14 13.52
N PHE A 269 -0.29 5.15 12.41
CA PHE A 269 0.26 4.83 11.09
C PHE A 269 1.30 5.85 10.62
N SER A 270 1.12 7.13 10.95
CA SER A 270 2.08 8.19 10.62
C SER A 270 3.43 7.91 11.26
N TYR A 271 3.44 7.57 12.55
CA TYR A 271 4.64 7.19 13.29
C TYR A 271 5.25 5.89 12.78
N ASP A 272 4.43 4.85 12.54
CA ASP A 272 4.87 3.56 12.01
C ASP A 272 5.67 3.71 10.72
N TYR A 273 5.18 4.49 9.76
CA TYR A 273 5.89 4.71 8.50
C TYR A 273 7.25 5.38 8.71
N LEU A 274 7.32 6.38 9.59
CA LEU A 274 8.56 7.11 9.84
C LEU A 274 9.57 6.29 10.62
N VAL A 275 9.16 5.61 11.70
CA VAL A 275 10.03 4.73 12.47
C VAL A 275 10.62 3.65 11.57
N HIS A 276 9.76 2.96 10.78
CA HIS A 276 10.23 1.95 9.83
C HIS A 276 11.19 2.53 8.78
N GLY A 277 10.90 3.71 8.24
CA GLY A 277 11.73 4.37 7.23
C GLY A 277 13.08 4.85 7.77
N LEU A 278 13.13 5.36 9.00
CA LEU A 278 14.36 5.76 9.69
C LEU A 278 15.23 4.54 10.00
N CYS A 279 14.62 3.45 10.49
CA CYS A 279 15.31 2.18 10.72
C CYS A 279 15.93 1.63 9.43
N ALA A 280 15.18 1.65 8.32
CA ALA A 280 15.67 1.18 7.02
C ALA A 280 16.86 2.00 6.47
N GLN A 281 17.08 3.22 6.97
CA GLN A 281 18.23 4.07 6.63
C GLN A 281 19.32 4.09 7.72
N GLY A 282 19.22 3.26 8.75
CA GLY A 282 20.18 3.21 9.85
C GLY A 282 20.13 4.45 10.77
N ARG A 283 19.10 5.29 10.67
CA ARG A 283 18.92 6.48 11.52
C ARG A 283 18.22 6.12 12.83
N THR A 284 18.84 5.20 13.58
CA THR A 284 18.26 4.56 14.77
C THR A 284 17.92 5.55 15.88
N ASN A 285 18.78 6.54 16.14
CA ASN A 285 18.53 7.55 17.20
C ASN A 285 17.24 8.34 16.90
N ASN A 286 17.06 8.80 15.66
CA ASN A 286 15.82 9.50 15.29
C ASN A 286 14.59 8.58 15.34
N ALA A 287 14.77 7.28 15.04
CA ALA A 287 13.70 6.31 15.17
C ALA A 287 13.25 6.11 16.63
N ILE A 288 14.22 6.07 17.58
CA ILE A 288 13.95 5.98 19.02
C ILE A 288 13.22 7.24 19.50
N GLU A 289 13.69 8.45 19.15
CA GLU A 289 13.04 9.70 19.50
C GLU A 289 11.56 9.75 19.08
N LEU A 290 11.27 9.33 17.83
CA LEU A 290 9.90 9.24 17.34
C LEU A 290 9.08 8.12 18.00
N PHE A 291 9.71 7.02 18.37
CA PHE A 291 9.07 5.94 19.10
C PHE A 291 8.66 6.39 20.52
N ASP A 292 9.53 7.11 21.20
CA ASP A 292 9.25 7.63 22.53
C ASP A 292 8.17 8.71 22.47
N GLU A 293 8.22 9.64 21.50
CA GLU A 293 7.14 10.62 21.26
C GLU A 293 5.79 9.92 21.02
N MET A 294 5.80 8.83 20.23
CA MET A 294 4.60 8.03 19.97
C MET A 294 4.02 7.41 21.25
N LYS A 295 4.90 6.85 22.12
CA LYS A 295 4.52 6.29 23.42
C LYS A 295 3.91 7.35 24.34
N GLU A 296 4.54 8.53 24.44
CA GLU A 296 4.06 9.66 25.25
C GLU A 296 2.65 10.11 24.81
N LYS A 297 2.35 10.00 23.50
CA LYS A 297 1.01 10.31 22.97
C LYS A 297 0.01 9.16 23.11
N GLY A 298 0.37 8.05 23.72
CA GLY A 298 -0.48 6.88 23.93
C GLY A 298 -0.71 6.03 22.69
N PHE A 299 0.05 6.24 21.63
CA PHE A 299 -0.02 5.39 20.43
C PHE A 299 0.81 4.12 20.61
N VAL A 300 0.48 3.11 19.82
CA VAL A 300 1.11 1.80 19.87
C VAL A 300 1.72 1.46 18.52
N LEU A 301 3.04 1.18 18.51
CA LEU A 301 3.78 0.79 17.31
C LEU A 301 3.29 -0.57 16.78
N SER A 302 3.28 -0.75 15.46
CA SER A 302 2.97 -2.05 14.86
C SER A 302 4.10 -3.06 15.11
N ASN A 303 3.78 -4.36 15.09
CA ASN A 303 4.80 -5.41 15.22
C ASN A 303 5.90 -5.28 14.18
N LYS A 304 5.53 -4.91 12.93
CA LYS A 304 6.47 -4.71 11.85
C LYS A 304 7.48 -3.59 12.14
N SER A 305 6.99 -2.45 12.62
CA SER A 305 7.86 -1.31 12.92
C SER A 305 8.72 -1.57 14.16
N PHE A 306 8.17 -2.30 15.13
CA PHE A 306 8.91 -2.74 16.31
C PHE A 306 10.06 -3.68 15.92
N ASN A 307 9.78 -4.73 15.12
CA ASN A 307 10.82 -5.61 14.58
C ASN A 307 11.88 -4.82 13.78
N SER A 308 11.47 -3.81 13.00
CA SER A 308 12.39 -2.94 12.27
C SER A 308 13.30 -2.15 13.21
N LEU A 309 12.78 -1.68 14.35
CA LEU A 309 13.56 -0.94 15.35
C LEU A 309 14.59 -1.85 16.02
N VAL A 310 14.18 -3.04 16.47
CA VAL A 310 15.09 -4.05 17.07
C VAL A 310 16.20 -4.43 16.08
N ASN A 311 15.85 -4.73 14.83
CA ASN A 311 16.82 -5.07 13.80
C ASN A 311 17.81 -3.92 13.52
N ALA A 312 17.31 -2.68 13.43
CA ALA A 312 18.17 -1.52 13.17
C ALA A 312 19.11 -1.23 14.33
N LEU A 313 18.70 -1.44 15.58
CA LEU A 313 19.54 -1.32 16.76
C LEU A 313 20.63 -2.40 16.77
N ALA A 314 20.26 -3.65 16.53
CA ALA A 314 21.23 -4.76 16.48
C ALA A 314 22.28 -4.49 15.39
N LEU A 315 21.86 -4.24 14.14
CA LEU A 315 22.76 -3.94 13.02
C LEU A 315 23.60 -2.66 13.23
N GLY A 316 23.11 -1.72 14.02
CA GLY A 316 23.84 -0.51 14.44
C GLY A 316 24.83 -0.73 15.58
N GLY A 317 25.04 -1.99 16.02
CA GLY A 317 25.94 -2.34 17.12
C GLY A 317 25.39 -2.10 18.53
N LYS A 318 24.15 -1.60 18.66
CA LYS A 318 23.48 -1.35 19.93
C LYS A 318 22.69 -2.58 20.39
N VAL A 319 23.43 -3.69 20.57
CA VAL A 319 22.82 -5.02 20.77
C VAL A 319 22.07 -5.09 22.11
N GLU A 320 22.59 -4.50 23.18
CA GLU A 320 21.92 -4.47 24.47
C GLU A 320 20.56 -3.72 24.40
N GLU A 321 20.53 -2.58 23.72
CA GLU A 321 19.28 -1.85 23.50
C GLU A 321 18.30 -2.68 22.66
N ALA A 322 18.80 -3.37 21.63
CA ALA A 322 17.99 -4.26 20.79
C ALA A 322 17.35 -5.39 21.59
N VAL A 323 18.11 -6.03 22.48
CA VAL A 323 17.62 -7.09 23.37
C VAL A 323 16.58 -6.55 24.35
N ASN A 324 16.78 -5.35 24.92
CA ASN A 324 15.81 -4.73 25.82
C ASN A 324 14.49 -4.43 25.11
N TYR A 325 14.52 -3.87 23.89
CA TYR A 325 13.31 -3.64 23.09
C TYR A 325 12.64 -4.97 22.64
N LEU A 326 13.42 -6.02 22.39
CA LEU A 326 12.88 -7.35 22.08
C LEU A 326 12.09 -7.89 23.28
N TRP A 327 12.64 -7.78 24.49
CA TRP A 327 11.93 -8.16 25.72
C TRP A 327 10.68 -7.30 25.95
N GLU A 328 10.76 -5.99 25.75
CA GLU A 328 9.56 -5.10 25.83
C GLU A 328 8.46 -5.55 24.86
N MET A 329 8.85 -6.02 23.67
CA MET A 329 7.92 -6.53 22.67
C MET A 329 7.24 -7.82 23.14
N ILE A 330 8.01 -8.73 23.72
CA ILE A 330 7.53 -10.00 24.25
C ILE A 330 6.60 -9.79 25.45
N ASP A 331 6.98 -8.96 26.41
CA ASP A 331 6.18 -8.65 27.60
C ASP A 331 4.82 -8.05 27.25
N LYS A 332 4.74 -7.35 26.12
CA LYS A 332 3.50 -6.82 25.56
C LYS A 332 2.73 -7.81 24.68
N HIS A 333 3.07 -9.09 24.72
CA HIS A 333 2.45 -10.18 23.94
C HIS A 333 2.45 -9.91 22.42
N ARG A 334 3.53 -9.33 21.90
CA ARG A 334 3.70 -9.03 20.48
C ARG A 334 4.51 -10.11 19.79
N SER A 335 4.15 -10.37 18.52
CA SER A 335 4.90 -11.36 17.74
C SER A 335 6.23 -10.77 17.25
N VAL A 336 7.31 -11.43 17.59
CA VAL A 336 8.64 -11.23 17.03
C VAL A 336 8.79 -12.13 15.81
N ASP A 337 9.32 -11.61 14.71
CA ASP A 337 9.59 -12.44 13.53
C ASP A 337 10.95 -13.16 13.63
N ILE A 338 11.08 -14.28 12.92
CA ILE A 338 12.30 -15.10 12.93
C ILE A 338 13.53 -14.32 12.47
N ILE A 339 13.33 -13.35 11.56
CA ILE A 339 14.43 -12.52 11.05
C ILE A 339 14.99 -11.66 12.18
N THR A 340 14.13 -11.12 13.05
CA THR A 340 14.53 -10.30 14.19
C THR A 340 15.29 -11.12 15.22
N TYR A 341 14.82 -12.32 15.58
CA TYR A 341 15.58 -13.23 16.45
C TYR A 341 16.96 -13.53 15.87
N LYS A 342 17.02 -13.91 14.59
CA LYS A 342 18.28 -14.21 13.90
C LYS A 342 19.20 -13.01 13.88
N THR A 343 18.74 -11.83 13.52
CA THR A 343 19.58 -10.61 13.45
C THR A 343 20.21 -10.28 14.78
N VAL A 344 19.45 -10.38 15.89
CA VAL A 344 19.98 -10.10 17.23
C VAL A 344 21.06 -11.13 17.61
N LEU A 345 20.81 -12.42 17.36
CA LEU A 345 21.78 -13.49 17.66
C LEU A 345 23.06 -13.33 16.83
N ASP A 346 22.93 -13.09 15.52
CA ASP A 346 24.06 -12.90 14.61
C ASP A 346 24.94 -11.72 15.06
N GLU A 347 24.36 -10.61 15.49
CA GLU A 347 25.13 -9.43 15.95
C GLU A 347 25.80 -9.69 17.32
N ILE A 348 25.16 -10.43 18.24
CA ILE A 348 25.80 -10.88 19.49
C ILE A 348 27.04 -11.76 19.18
N CYS A 349 26.90 -12.69 18.22
CA CYS A 349 27.98 -13.55 17.80
C CYS A 349 29.12 -12.80 17.09
N ARG A 350 28.80 -11.80 16.26
CA ARG A 350 29.83 -10.94 15.62
C ARG A 350 30.64 -10.13 16.63
N GLN A 351 30.08 -9.84 17.79
CA GLN A 351 30.78 -9.24 18.91
C GLN A 351 31.64 -10.26 19.71
N GLY A 352 31.75 -11.51 19.25
CA GLY A 352 32.50 -12.57 19.92
C GLY A 352 31.78 -13.19 21.12
N ARG A 353 30.51 -12.94 21.31
CA ARG A 353 29.73 -13.34 22.51
C ARG A 353 28.83 -14.55 22.22
N VAL A 354 29.35 -15.57 21.54
CA VAL A 354 28.58 -16.75 21.11
C VAL A 354 27.86 -17.45 22.27
N GLY A 355 28.54 -17.58 23.44
CA GLY A 355 27.90 -18.15 24.62
C GLY A 355 26.67 -17.40 25.12
N VAL A 356 26.65 -16.06 24.98
CA VAL A 356 25.49 -15.23 25.33
C VAL A 356 24.37 -15.48 24.36
N ALA A 357 24.66 -15.55 23.04
CA ALA A 357 23.65 -15.83 22.01
C ALA A 357 22.98 -17.20 22.25
N THR A 358 23.79 -18.24 22.56
CA THR A 358 23.26 -19.57 22.84
C THR A 358 22.41 -19.61 24.11
N SER A 359 22.83 -18.89 25.17
CA SER A 359 22.05 -18.80 26.40
C SER A 359 20.72 -18.07 26.17
N LEU A 360 20.73 -16.99 25.41
CA LEU A 360 19.52 -16.22 25.06
C LEU A 360 18.55 -17.05 24.21
N LEU A 361 19.05 -17.81 23.23
CA LEU A 361 18.23 -18.70 22.42
C LEU A 361 17.58 -19.83 23.27
N LYS A 362 18.28 -20.38 24.24
CA LYS A 362 17.71 -21.35 25.19
C LYS A 362 16.61 -20.73 26.05
N GLU A 363 16.84 -19.51 26.57
CA GLU A 363 15.84 -18.79 27.36
C GLU A 363 14.56 -18.53 26.55
N TRP A 364 14.68 -18.19 25.25
CA TRP A 364 13.51 -18.02 24.39
C TRP A 364 12.75 -19.32 24.16
N GLN A 365 13.46 -20.46 24.07
CA GLN A 365 12.82 -21.78 23.97
C GLN A 365 12.12 -22.17 25.27
N GLU A 366 12.77 -21.98 26.42
CA GLU A 366 12.21 -22.29 27.74
C GLU A 366 10.94 -21.48 28.05
N LYS A 367 10.83 -20.28 27.49
CA LYS A 367 9.64 -19.41 27.61
C LYS A 367 8.63 -19.60 26.49
N ASP A 368 8.72 -20.66 25.68
CA ASP A 368 7.85 -20.95 24.54
C ASP A 368 7.71 -19.77 23.52
N LEU A 369 8.75 -18.92 23.42
CA LEU A 369 8.77 -17.80 22.48
C LEU A 369 9.21 -18.22 21.08
N VAL A 370 9.92 -19.33 20.98
CA VAL A 370 10.44 -19.91 19.75
C VAL A 370 10.06 -21.39 19.75
N ASP A 371 9.37 -21.84 18.70
CA ASP A 371 9.02 -23.25 18.55
C ASP A 371 10.25 -24.14 18.28
N GLY A 372 10.09 -25.45 18.50
CA GLY A 372 11.22 -26.37 18.38
C GLY A 372 11.81 -26.49 16.97
N ILE A 373 11.09 -26.06 15.93
CA ILE A 373 11.60 -26.01 14.54
C ILE A 373 12.47 -24.79 14.39
N THR A 374 11.95 -23.62 14.72
CA THR A 374 12.67 -22.33 14.67
C THR A 374 13.91 -22.35 15.58
N TYR A 375 13.82 -22.96 16.78
CA TYR A 375 14.98 -23.14 17.66
C TYR A 375 16.10 -23.89 16.96
N ARG A 376 15.80 -25.04 16.33
CA ARG A 376 16.79 -25.83 15.60
C ARG A 376 17.39 -25.09 14.41
N GLU A 377 16.59 -24.35 13.67
CA GLU A 377 17.06 -23.52 12.55
C GLU A 377 18.03 -22.44 13.03
N LEU A 378 17.67 -21.72 14.11
CA LEU A 378 18.54 -20.68 14.68
C LEU A 378 19.81 -21.26 15.29
N LEU A 379 19.72 -22.40 16.01
CA LEU A 379 20.89 -23.07 16.59
C LEU A 379 21.86 -23.54 15.50
N HIS A 380 21.36 -24.18 14.45
CA HIS A 380 22.17 -24.62 13.30
C HIS A 380 22.94 -23.47 12.65
N VAL A 381 22.27 -22.31 12.46
CA VAL A 381 22.94 -21.12 11.93
C VAL A 381 24.04 -20.62 12.85
N LEU A 382 23.84 -20.63 14.18
CA LEU A 382 24.85 -20.22 15.14
C LEU A 382 26.06 -21.16 15.13
N GLU A 383 25.85 -22.48 15.00
CA GLU A 383 26.90 -23.49 14.95
C GLU A 383 27.69 -23.44 13.63
N ASP A 384 27.00 -23.28 12.47
CA ASP A 384 27.63 -23.23 11.16
C ASP A 384 28.43 -21.96 10.91
N ASP A 385 27.83 -20.79 11.23
CA ASP A 385 28.42 -19.49 10.91
C ASP A 385 29.50 -19.08 11.96
N PHE A 386 29.37 -19.50 13.21
CA PHE A 386 30.20 -19.04 14.32
C PHE A 386 30.86 -20.14 15.15
N GLY A 387 30.44 -21.41 15.01
CA GLY A 387 31.01 -22.57 15.75
C GLY A 387 32.44 -22.91 15.37
N ASN A 388 32.88 -22.60 14.15
CA ASN A 388 34.22 -22.91 13.63
C ASN A 388 35.31 -21.88 14.00
N SER A 389 35.02 -20.86 14.78
CA SER A 389 36.01 -19.85 15.16
C SER A 389 37.03 -20.40 16.16
N ASN A 390 36.69 -21.40 16.96
CA ASN A 390 37.60 -22.01 17.95
C ASN A 390 38.59 -23.01 17.36
N ASP A 391 38.38 -23.56 16.16
CA ASP A 391 39.32 -24.50 15.53
C ASP A 391 40.36 -23.80 14.64
N ARG A 392 40.12 -22.54 14.22
CA ARG A 392 41.13 -21.80 13.41
C ARG A 392 42.31 -21.25 14.20
N GLU A 393 42.21 -21.10 15.51
CA GLU A 393 43.36 -20.72 16.35
C GLU A 393 44.26 -21.92 16.74
N ARG A 394 43.78 -23.17 16.61
CA ARG A 394 44.60 -24.36 16.89
C ARG A 394 45.58 -24.77 15.79
N PHE A 395 45.48 -24.17 14.60
CA PHE A 395 46.36 -24.48 13.45
C PHE A 395 47.34 -23.35 13.09
N ARG A 396 47.59 -22.40 14.00
CA ARG A 396 48.64 -21.39 13.85
C ARG A 396 49.76 -21.55 14.89
N TYR A 397 50.28 -22.77 15.02
CA TYR A 397 51.61 -23.02 15.61
C TYR A 397 52.29 -24.13 14.83
#